data_7a7396e22d67b2edd925efcb7d887022
#
_entry.id   7a7396e22d67b2edd925efcb7d887022
#
_cell.length_a   1.000
_cell.length_b   1.000
_cell.length_c   1.000
_cell.angle_alpha   90.00
_cell.angle_beta   90.00
_cell.angle_gamma   90.00
#
_symmetry.space_group_name_H-M   'P 1'
#
loop_
_entity.id
_entity.type
_entity.pdbx_description
1 polymer ?
#
loop_
_entity_poly.entity_id
_entity_poly.type
_entity_poly.pdbx_seq_one_letter_code
_entity_poly.pdbx_strand_id
1 'polypeptide(L)'
;MSKKYYIVSGEASGDLHGSNLMKAILKKEPDAEFRFWGGDLMKEVGGTLVKHYKDLAFMGFLEVVLNLKTILRNIKFCKEDIKKYRPDVLILVDYPGFNLRIAKFAKSLGIKVVYYISPQLWAWKEGRVETIKKYVDEMLVILPFEEDFYKKHSVKAHFVGHPLLDAISNLNPIDSQEFKKQNNLDSREIIALLPGSRKQ
;
A
#
# COMPACT_ATOMS: atom_id res chain seq x y z
N MET A 1 -13.28 -11.21 20.66
CA MET A 1 -11.81 -11.01 20.59
C MET A 1 -11.55 -9.98 19.49
N SER A 2 -10.75 -8.97 19.78
CA SER A 2 -10.34 -7.97 18.80
C SER A 2 -9.54 -8.66 17.69
N LYS A 3 -9.77 -8.25 16.45
CA LYS A 3 -9.08 -8.80 15.29
C LYS A 3 -7.75 -8.07 15.06
N LYS A 4 -6.69 -8.82 14.86
CA LYS A 4 -5.34 -8.30 14.72
C LYS A 4 -4.94 -8.18 13.26
N TYR A 5 -4.60 -6.98 12.84
CA TYR A 5 -4.14 -6.68 11.50
C TYR A 5 -2.66 -6.31 11.50
N TYR A 6 -1.91 -6.88 10.55
CA TYR A 6 -0.55 -6.45 10.26
C TYR A 6 -0.51 -5.86 8.85
N ILE A 7 -0.10 -4.60 8.71
CA ILE A 7 -0.11 -3.90 7.42
C ILE A 7 1.32 -3.57 7.01
N VAL A 8 1.67 -3.80 5.75
CA VAL A 8 3.00 -3.44 5.22
C VAL A 8 2.85 -2.54 4.00
N SER A 9 3.26 -1.29 4.15
CA SER A 9 3.43 -0.32 3.08
C SER A 9 4.87 0.22 3.08
N GLY A 10 5.45 0.39 1.89
CA GLY A 10 6.86 0.77 1.74
C GLY A 10 7.10 2.17 1.20
N GLU A 11 6.05 2.94 0.94
CA GLU A 11 6.11 4.26 0.29
C GLU A 11 5.06 5.23 0.87
N ALA A 12 5.22 6.53 0.59
CA ALA A 12 4.27 7.56 1.04
C ALA A 12 2.84 7.34 0.51
N SER A 13 2.69 6.87 -0.73
CA SER A 13 1.39 6.50 -1.31
C SER A 13 0.74 5.35 -0.54
N GLY A 14 1.55 4.35 -0.16
CA GLY A 14 1.11 3.22 0.65
C GLY A 14 0.67 3.62 2.06
N ASP A 15 1.34 4.62 2.67
CA ASP A 15 0.94 5.20 3.95
C ASP A 15 -0.43 5.88 3.86
N LEU A 16 -0.66 6.69 2.81
CA LEU A 16 -1.95 7.33 2.56
C LEU A 16 -3.06 6.29 2.38
N HIS A 17 -2.85 5.29 1.51
CA HIS A 17 -3.87 4.27 1.23
C HIS A 17 -4.08 3.34 2.43
N GLY A 18 -3.00 3.00 3.13
CA GLY A 18 -3.05 2.22 4.37
C GLY A 18 -3.83 2.93 5.46
N SER A 19 -3.62 4.23 5.65
CA SER A 19 -4.35 5.03 6.65
C SER A 19 -5.86 5.07 6.36
N ASN A 20 -6.25 5.27 5.09
CA ASN A 20 -7.65 5.27 4.68
C ASN A 20 -8.30 3.88 4.89
N LEU A 21 -7.57 2.81 4.57
CA LEU A 21 -8.03 1.44 4.82
C LEU A 21 -8.21 1.18 6.32
N MET A 22 -7.28 1.59 7.17
CA MET A 22 -7.39 1.45 8.63
C MET A 22 -8.61 2.19 9.17
N LYS A 23 -8.87 3.43 8.72
CA LYS A 23 -10.06 4.21 9.07
C LYS A 23 -11.35 3.48 8.66
N ALA A 24 -11.38 2.86 7.48
CA ALA A 24 -12.53 2.12 6.99
C ALA A 24 -12.77 0.82 7.80
N ILE A 25 -11.70 0.13 8.19
CA ILE A 25 -11.78 -1.05 9.06
C ILE A 25 -12.34 -0.66 10.42
N LEU A 26 -11.83 0.40 11.07
CA LEU A 26 -12.31 0.87 12.38
C LEU A 26 -13.78 1.27 12.38
N LYS A 27 -14.32 1.76 11.27
CA LYS A 27 -15.77 2.05 11.15
C LYS A 27 -16.63 0.77 11.25
N LYS A 28 -16.09 -0.39 10.89
CA LYS A 28 -16.80 -1.69 10.90
C LYS A 28 -16.39 -2.58 12.07
N GLU A 29 -15.16 -2.48 12.50
CA GLU A 29 -14.56 -3.24 13.59
C GLU A 29 -13.85 -2.25 14.54
N PRO A 30 -14.56 -1.56 15.45
CA PRO A 30 -13.99 -0.51 16.31
C PRO A 30 -12.85 -0.99 17.22
N ASP A 31 -12.86 -2.28 17.57
CA ASP A 31 -11.85 -2.91 18.43
C ASP A 31 -10.66 -3.50 17.64
N ALA A 32 -10.54 -3.23 16.33
CA ALA A 32 -9.45 -3.74 15.51
C ALA A 32 -8.09 -3.24 16.01
N GLU A 33 -7.15 -4.17 16.16
CA GLU A 33 -5.77 -3.85 16.55
C GLU A 33 -4.86 -3.80 15.33
N PHE A 34 -4.07 -2.74 15.20
CA PHE A 34 -3.14 -2.56 14.08
C PHE A 34 -1.70 -2.55 14.53
N ARG A 35 -0.88 -3.29 13.80
CA ARG A 35 0.58 -3.20 13.81
C ARG A 35 1.07 -3.07 12.39
N PHE A 36 1.96 -2.12 12.09
CA PHE A 36 2.22 -1.79 10.68
C PHE A 36 3.60 -1.22 10.40
N TRP A 37 4.00 -1.38 9.15
CA TRP A 37 5.04 -0.63 8.47
C TRP A 37 4.35 0.40 7.60
N GLY A 38 4.67 1.68 7.76
CA GLY A 38 3.98 2.78 7.09
C GLY A 38 4.60 4.10 7.47
N GLY A 39 3.80 5.12 7.66
CA GLY A 39 4.27 6.45 8.01
C GLY A 39 3.38 7.17 9.01
N ASP A 40 3.45 8.50 8.95
CA ASP A 40 2.77 9.37 9.90
C ASP A 40 1.25 9.32 9.77
N LEU A 41 0.69 9.17 8.54
CA LEU A 41 -0.75 9.11 8.32
C LEU A 41 -1.37 7.84 8.93
N MET A 42 -0.73 6.69 8.79
CA MET A 42 -1.19 5.46 9.46
C MET A 42 -1.05 5.58 10.98
N LYS A 43 0.04 6.19 11.46
CA LYS A 43 0.29 6.41 12.89
C LYS A 43 -0.78 7.31 13.53
N GLU A 44 -1.26 8.32 12.83
CA GLU A 44 -2.36 9.20 13.28
C GLU A 44 -3.69 8.46 13.45
N VAL A 45 -3.94 7.41 12.66
CA VAL A 45 -5.15 6.57 12.80
C VAL A 45 -5.10 5.75 14.09
N GLY A 46 -3.92 5.32 14.51
CA GLY A 46 -3.69 4.52 15.71
C GLY A 46 -2.95 3.22 15.46
N GLY A 47 -2.71 2.46 16.52
CA GLY A 47 -1.95 1.21 16.45
C GLY A 47 -0.44 1.38 16.65
N THR A 48 0.35 0.38 16.28
CA THR A 48 1.80 0.34 16.51
C THR A 48 2.57 0.47 15.20
N LEU A 49 3.24 1.61 14.99
CA LEU A 49 4.23 1.78 13.91
C LEU A 49 5.50 1.00 14.26
N VAL A 50 5.80 -0.04 13.47
CA VAL A 50 7.00 -0.89 13.64
C VAL A 50 8.19 -0.29 12.92
N LYS A 51 7.98 0.20 11.70
CA LYS A 51 9.02 0.80 10.87
C LYS A 51 8.43 1.85 9.94
N HIS A 52 9.11 3.00 9.88
CA HIS A 52 8.69 4.09 9.00
C HIS A 52 9.17 3.82 7.56
N TYR A 53 8.33 4.12 6.55
CA TYR A 53 8.68 3.89 5.14
C TYR A 53 9.91 4.69 4.69
N LYS A 54 10.19 5.85 5.29
CA LYS A 54 11.40 6.64 5.04
C LYS A 54 12.70 5.86 5.29
N ASP A 55 12.65 4.89 6.22
CA ASP A 55 13.78 3.99 6.50
C ASP A 55 13.88 2.83 5.51
N LEU A 56 12.93 2.70 4.58
CA LEU A 56 12.84 1.64 3.57
C LEU A 56 13.13 2.15 2.16
N ALA A 57 13.13 3.48 1.98
CA ALA A 57 13.24 4.12 0.68
C ALA A 57 14.67 4.01 0.12
N PHE A 58 14.94 2.92 -0.56
CA PHE A 58 16.09 2.77 -1.45
C PHE A 58 15.58 2.95 -2.87
N MET A 59 15.87 4.08 -3.49
CA MET A 59 15.44 4.40 -4.85
C MET A 59 16.60 4.26 -5.81
N GLY A 60 16.38 3.46 -6.86
CA GLY A 60 17.38 3.22 -7.91
C GLY A 60 18.09 1.89 -7.79
N PHE A 61 18.52 1.37 -8.95
CA PHE A 61 19.18 0.05 -9.04
C PHE A 61 20.46 0.00 -8.20
N LEU A 62 21.26 1.05 -8.25
CA LEU A 62 22.54 1.13 -7.53
C LEU A 62 22.30 1.15 -6.00
N GLU A 63 21.32 1.92 -5.51
CA GLU A 63 20.98 1.97 -4.10
C GLU A 63 20.44 0.64 -3.57
N VAL A 64 19.64 -0.07 -4.38
CA VAL A 64 19.14 -1.41 -4.03
C VAL A 64 20.31 -2.40 -3.90
N VAL A 65 21.29 -2.37 -4.80
CA VAL A 65 22.46 -3.26 -4.74
C VAL A 65 23.33 -2.94 -3.52
N LEU A 66 23.61 -1.66 -3.27
CA LEU A 66 24.42 -1.22 -2.12
C LEU A 66 23.72 -1.52 -0.77
N ASN A 67 22.38 -1.52 -0.74
CA ASN A 67 21.59 -1.73 0.46
C ASN A 67 20.99 -3.13 0.60
N LEU A 68 21.44 -4.11 -0.21
CA LEU A 68 20.87 -5.46 -0.21
C LEU A 68 20.89 -6.12 1.18
N LYS A 69 21.97 -5.93 1.95
CA LYS A 69 22.08 -6.43 3.33
C LYS A 69 20.99 -5.82 4.23
N THR A 70 20.70 -4.53 4.08
CA THR A 70 19.66 -3.83 4.84
C THR A 70 18.27 -4.34 4.45
N ILE A 71 18.01 -4.56 3.16
CA ILE A 71 16.74 -5.13 2.68
C ILE A 71 16.53 -6.53 3.27
N LEU A 72 17.53 -7.39 3.23
CA LEU A 72 17.45 -8.75 3.81
C LEU A 72 17.24 -8.71 5.32
N ARG A 73 17.92 -7.82 6.04
CA ARG A 73 17.73 -7.60 7.47
C ARG A 73 16.30 -7.14 7.78
N ASN A 74 15.76 -6.22 6.99
CA ASN A 74 14.39 -5.74 7.13
C ASN A 74 13.37 -6.87 6.88
N ILE A 75 13.59 -7.72 5.87
CA ILE A 75 12.73 -8.88 5.61
C ILE A 75 12.75 -9.84 6.82
N LYS A 76 13.94 -10.13 7.36
CA LYS A 76 14.09 -10.99 8.54
C LYS A 76 13.36 -10.39 9.74
N PHE A 77 13.57 -9.11 10.03
CA PHE A 77 12.93 -8.40 11.12
C PHE A 77 11.39 -8.40 10.99
N CYS A 78 10.86 -8.10 9.80
CA CYS A 78 9.42 -8.14 9.54
C CYS A 78 8.82 -9.54 9.80
N LYS A 79 9.51 -10.60 9.36
CA LYS A 79 9.07 -11.99 9.61
C LYS A 79 9.05 -12.33 11.09
N GLU A 80 10.08 -11.96 11.83
CA GLU A 80 10.17 -12.20 13.27
C GLU A 80 9.06 -11.45 14.03
N ASP A 81 8.80 -10.20 13.61
CA ASP A 81 7.77 -9.37 14.21
C ASP A 81 6.35 -9.92 13.94
N ILE A 82 6.06 -10.35 12.71
CA ILE A 82 4.80 -11.01 12.35
C ILE A 82 4.61 -12.30 13.16
N LYS A 83 5.66 -13.12 13.29
CA LYS A 83 5.63 -14.37 14.07
C LYS A 83 5.32 -14.11 15.53
N LYS A 84 5.87 -13.04 16.12
CA LYS A 84 5.63 -12.63 17.50
C LYS A 84 4.22 -12.07 17.71
N TYR A 85 3.77 -11.20 16.81
CA TYR A 85 2.47 -10.53 16.92
C TYR A 85 1.30 -11.46 16.62
N ARG A 86 1.47 -12.44 15.71
CA ARG A 86 0.45 -13.41 15.28
C ARG A 86 -0.84 -12.72 14.82
N PRO A 87 -0.80 -11.94 13.74
CA PRO A 87 -2.00 -11.30 13.23
C PRO A 87 -2.97 -12.31 12.66
N ASP A 88 -4.26 -11.98 12.68
CA ASP A 88 -5.31 -12.75 11.98
C ASP A 88 -5.24 -12.50 10.47
N VAL A 89 -4.89 -11.26 10.09
CA VAL A 89 -4.80 -10.84 8.70
C VAL A 89 -3.53 -10.02 8.46
N LEU A 90 -2.78 -10.41 7.43
CA LEU A 90 -1.69 -9.61 6.86
C LEU A 90 -2.21 -8.87 5.63
N ILE A 91 -2.09 -7.55 5.62
CA ILE A 91 -2.43 -6.71 4.47
C ILE A 91 -1.15 -6.13 3.87
N LEU A 92 -0.93 -6.38 2.59
CA LEU A 92 0.24 -5.94 1.84
C LEU A 92 -0.21 -4.85 0.86
N VAL A 93 0.38 -3.66 0.97
CA VAL A 93 0.03 -2.52 0.11
C VAL A 93 1.15 -2.28 -0.88
N ASP A 94 0.90 -2.53 -2.17
CA ASP A 94 1.91 -2.39 -3.25
C ASP A 94 3.28 -3.02 -2.87
N TYR A 95 4.40 -2.36 -3.13
CA TYR A 95 5.78 -2.71 -2.71
C TYR A 95 6.17 -4.19 -2.99
N PRO A 96 6.02 -4.67 -4.22
CA PRO A 96 6.03 -6.11 -4.53
C PRO A 96 7.35 -6.83 -4.25
N GLY A 97 8.48 -6.14 -4.38
CA GLY A 97 9.80 -6.72 -4.13
C GLY A 97 9.99 -7.24 -2.71
N PHE A 98 9.39 -6.59 -1.74
CA PHE A 98 9.39 -6.94 -0.32
C PHE A 98 8.17 -7.79 0.03
N ASN A 99 6.99 -7.29 -0.31
CA ASN A 99 5.71 -7.82 0.10
C ASN A 99 5.46 -9.27 -0.34
N LEU A 100 5.86 -9.67 -1.56
CA LEU A 100 5.71 -11.06 -2.00
C LEU A 100 6.57 -12.05 -1.20
N ARG A 101 7.72 -11.62 -0.65
CA ARG A 101 8.53 -12.46 0.24
C ARG A 101 7.90 -12.61 1.63
N ILE A 102 7.19 -11.57 2.08
CA ILE A 102 6.43 -11.60 3.35
C ILE A 102 5.17 -12.43 3.18
N ALA A 103 4.44 -12.32 2.05
CA ALA A 103 3.28 -13.15 1.74
C ALA A 103 3.59 -14.65 1.85
N LYS A 104 4.67 -15.10 1.21
CA LYS A 104 5.13 -16.50 1.28
C LYS A 104 5.34 -16.96 2.72
N PHE A 105 5.96 -16.14 3.54
CA PHE A 105 6.23 -16.47 4.94
C PHE A 105 4.94 -16.50 5.78
N ALA A 106 4.08 -15.50 5.66
CA ALA A 106 2.82 -15.43 6.40
C ALA A 106 1.92 -16.63 6.07
N LYS A 107 1.87 -17.02 4.79
CA LYS A 107 1.11 -18.20 4.35
C LYS A 107 1.64 -19.50 5.00
N SER A 108 2.95 -19.62 5.22
CA SER A 108 3.51 -20.78 5.92
C SER A 108 3.15 -20.85 7.42
N LEU A 109 2.66 -19.74 7.99
CA LEU A 109 2.15 -19.66 9.36
C LEU A 109 0.61 -19.78 9.43
N GLY A 110 -0.08 -19.99 8.29
CA GLY A 110 -1.53 -20.06 8.23
C GLY A 110 -2.24 -18.70 8.34
N ILE A 111 -1.51 -17.59 8.23
CA ILE A 111 -2.08 -16.24 8.31
C ILE A 111 -2.79 -15.92 6.98
N LYS A 112 -4.00 -15.33 7.06
CA LYS A 112 -4.72 -14.83 5.88
C LYS A 112 -3.97 -13.65 5.27
N VAL A 113 -3.67 -13.73 3.96
CA VAL A 113 -2.92 -12.71 3.22
C VAL A 113 -3.84 -11.98 2.26
N VAL A 114 -3.98 -10.68 2.45
CA VAL A 114 -4.69 -9.76 1.56
C VAL A 114 -3.66 -8.87 0.87
N TYR A 115 -3.73 -8.77 -0.45
CA TYR A 115 -2.89 -7.86 -1.22
C TYR A 115 -3.76 -6.71 -1.74
N TYR A 116 -3.48 -5.50 -1.31
CA TYR A 116 -4.19 -4.28 -1.70
C TYR A 116 -3.30 -3.42 -2.58
N ILE A 117 -3.82 -2.96 -3.69
CA ILE A 117 -3.11 -2.25 -4.76
C ILE A 117 -2.10 -3.19 -5.43
N SER A 118 -2.58 -3.83 -6.48
CA SER A 118 -1.82 -4.77 -7.29
C SER A 118 -0.53 -4.16 -7.81
N PRO A 119 0.60 -4.89 -7.76
CA PRO A 119 1.75 -4.48 -8.55
C PRO A 119 1.42 -4.59 -10.04
N GLN A 120 1.96 -3.66 -10.85
CA GLN A 120 1.71 -3.60 -12.29
C GLN A 120 2.37 -4.76 -13.05
N LEU A 121 2.01 -6.00 -12.73
CA LEU A 121 2.60 -7.20 -13.33
C LEU A 121 2.25 -7.36 -14.79
N TRP A 122 1.09 -6.84 -15.19
CA TRP A 122 0.63 -6.79 -16.59
C TRP A 122 1.56 -5.99 -17.51
N ALA A 123 2.34 -5.05 -16.98
CA ALA A 123 3.27 -4.24 -17.76
C ALA A 123 4.65 -4.91 -17.90
N TRP A 124 5.10 -5.63 -16.84
CA TRP A 124 6.49 -6.14 -16.84
C TRP A 124 6.78 -7.15 -15.74
N LYS A 125 6.79 -8.26 -15.68
CA LYS A 125 7.04 -9.32 -14.68
C LYS A 125 5.82 -10.18 -14.38
N GLU A 126 5.11 -10.50 -15.43
CA GLU A 126 3.94 -11.38 -15.39
C GLU A 126 4.18 -12.70 -14.64
N GLY A 127 5.39 -13.27 -14.71
CA GLY A 127 5.74 -14.49 -13.95
C GLY A 127 5.60 -14.40 -12.42
N ARG A 128 5.45 -13.19 -11.85
CA ARG A 128 5.15 -13.03 -10.42
C ARG A 128 3.70 -13.36 -10.06
N VAL A 129 2.82 -13.48 -11.04
CA VAL A 129 1.41 -13.89 -10.83
C VAL A 129 1.35 -15.26 -10.16
N GLU A 130 2.25 -16.17 -10.50
CA GLU A 130 2.32 -17.49 -9.85
C GLU A 130 2.63 -17.38 -8.33
N THR A 131 3.42 -16.40 -7.94
CA THR A 131 3.68 -16.15 -6.51
C THR A 131 2.43 -15.62 -5.81
N ILE A 132 1.68 -14.72 -6.47
CA ILE A 132 0.41 -14.21 -5.97
C ILE A 132 -0.59 -15.36 -5.83
N LYS A 133 -0.80 -16.13 -6.90
CA LYS A 133 -1.70 -17.29 -6.91
C LYS A 133 -1.44 -18.26 -5.76
N LYS A 134 -0.18 -18.44 -5.39
CA LYS A 134 0.23 -19.40 -4.35
C LYS A 134 0.13 -18.86 -2.93
N TYR A 135 0.32 -17.55 -2.72
CA TYR A 135 0.56 -17.01 -1.38
C TYR A 135 -0.35 -15.85 -0.99
N VAL A 136 -1.27 -15.41 -1.86
CA VAL A 136 -2.24 -14.36 -1.57
C VAL A 136 -3.64 -14.97 -1.58
N ASP A 137 -4.41 -14.74 -0.53
CA ASP A 137 -5.77 -15.26 -0.41
C ASP A 137 -6.81 -14.34 -1.07
N GLU A 138 -6.61 -13.02 -0.94
CA GLU A 138 -7.49 -12.02 -1.54
C GLU A 138 -6.65 -10.95 -2.24
N MET A 139 -6.94 -10.72 -3.52
CA MET A 139 -6.30 -9.71 -4.35
C MET A 139 -7.27 -8.56 -4.61
N LEU A 140 -6.97 -7.38 -4.08
CA LEU A 140 -7.78 -6.17 -4.24
C LEU A 140 -7.10 -5.24 -5.24
N VAL A 141 -7.71 -5.07 -6.41
CA VAL A 141 -7.16 -4.29 -7.52
C VAL A 141 -7.86 -2.94 -7.67
N ILE A 142 -7.16 -1.96 -8.22
CA ILE A 142 -7.63 -0.57 -8.31
C ILE A 142 -7.92 -0.11 -9.74
N LEU A 143 -7.56 -0.91 -10.74
CA LEU A 143 -7.86 -0.64 -12.15
C LEU A 143 -8.81 -1.72 -12.68
N PRO A 144 -9.89 -1.35 -13.41
CA PRO A 144 -10.92 -2.30 -13.81
C PRO A 144 -10.38 -3.49 -14.62
N PHE A 145 -9.44 -3.25 -15.52
CA PHE A 145 -8.88 -4.30 -16.39
C PHE A 145 -8.00 -5.33 -15.66
N GLU A 146 -7.58 -5.04 -14.43
CA GLU A 146 -6.75 -5.96 -13.65
C GLU A 146 -7.51 -7.22 -13.24
N GLU A 147 -8.84 -7.15 -13.06
CA GLU A 147 -9.64 -8.35 -12.83
C GLU A 147 -9.52 -9.34 -13.99
N ASP A 148 -9.65 -8.86 -15.23
CA ASP A 148 -9.51 -9.68 -16.42
C ASP A 148 -8.09 -10.23 -16.59
N PHE A 149 -7.08 -9.42 -16.26
CA PHE A 149 -5.69 -9.87 -16.26
C PHE A 149 -5.49 -11.02 -15.27
N TYR A 150 -5.90 -10.88 -14.03
CA TYR A 150 -5.76 -11.94 -13.01
C TYR A 150 -6.62 -13.17 -13.31
N LYS A 151 -7.81 -13.00 -13.87
CA LYS A 151 -8.69 -14.09 -14.31
C LYS A 151 -8.02 -14.98 -15.36
N LYS A 152 -7.28 -14.42 -16.32
CA LYS A 152 -6.50 -15.20 -17.33
C LYS A 152 -5.49 -16.13 -16.68
N HIS A 153 -4.98 -15.79 -15.48
CA HIS A 153 -4.04 -16.60 -14.71
C HIS A 153 -4.72 -17.46 -13.64
N SER A 154 -6.06 -17.57 -13.65
CA SER A 154 -6.83 -18.30 -12.64
C SER A 154 -6.56 -17.77 -11.21
N VAL A 155 -6.37 -16.48 -11.05
CA VAL A 155 -6.31 -15.77 -9.78
C VAL A 155 -7.59 -14.95 -9.63
N LYS A 156 -8.26 -15.10 -8.48
CA LYS A 156 -9.43 -14.30 -8.15
C LYS A 156 -8.96 -12.93 -7.66
N ALA A 157 -9.34 -11.88 -8.36
CA ALA A 157 -9.11 -10.50 -7.95
C ALA A 157 -10.44 -9.76 -7.85
N HIS A 158 -10.48 -8.73 -7.02
CA HIS A 158 -11.67 -7.91 -6.81
C HIS A 158 -11.32 -6.45 -7.10
N PHE A 159 -12.01 -5.85 -8.05
CA PHE A 159 -11.92 -4.42 -8.29
C PHE A 159 -12.62 -3.65 -7.17
N VAL A 160 -11.87 -2.83 -6.45
CA VAL A 160 -12.36 -2.09 -5.26
C VAL A 160 -12.44 -0.57 -5.50
N GLY A 161 -12.23 -0.14 -6.73
CA GLY A 161 -12.15 1.28 -7.07
C GLY A 161 -10.75 1.86 -6.85
N HIS A 162 -10.52 3.04 -7.43
CA HIS A 162 -9.23 3.71 -7.29
C HIS A 162 -9.22 4.60 -6.03
N PRO A 163 -8.30 4.37 -5.07
CA PRO A 163 -8.33 5.03 -3.75
C PRO A 163 -8.11 6.56 -3.81
N LEU A 164 -7.58 7.08 -4.92
CA LEU A 164 -7.49 8.53 -5.14
C LEU A 164 -8.85 9.19 -5.34
N LEU A 165 -9.87 8.45 -5.79
CA LEU A 165 -11.22 9.00 -5.91
C LEU A 165 -11.78 9.37 -4.54
N ASP A 166 -11.56 8.53 -3.52
CA ASP A 166 -11.95 8.84 -2.14
C ASP A 166 -11.16 10.03 -1.60
N ALA A 167 -9.87 10.11 -1.89
CA ALA A 167 -9.05 11.24 -1.47
C ALA A 167 -9.53 12.56 -2.10
N ILE A 168 -9.87 12.54 -3.39
CA ILE A 168 -10.38 13.73 -4.12
C ILE A 168 -11.78 14.12 -3.61
N SER A 169 -12.68 13.16 -3.41
CA SER A 169 -14.04 13.43 -2.94
C SER A 169 -14.09 14.04 -1.54
N ASN A 170 -13.05 13.83 -0.74
CA ASN A 170 -12.91 14.39 0.61
C ASN A 170 -12.21 15.77 0.61
N LEU A 171 -11.78 16.28 -0.54
CA LEU A 171 -11.24 17.64 -0.62
C LEU A 171 -12.38 18.66 -0.57
N ASN A 172 -12.19 19.71 0.24
CA ASN A 172 -13.10 20.84 0.23
C ASN A 172 -13.00 21.52 -1.14
N PRO A 173 -14.13 21.84 -1.79
CA PRO A 173 -14.11 22.61 -3.02
C PRO A 173 -13.44 23.98 -2.78
N ILE A 174 -12.45 24.30 -3.58
CA ILE A 174 -11.83 25.62 -3.53
C ILE A 174 -12.51 26.48 -4.60
N ASP A 175 -13.01 27.65 -4.21
CA ASP A 175 -13.54 28.61 -5.17
C ASP A 175 -12.42 29.10 -6.09
N SER A 176 -12.62 28.98 -7.38
CA SER A 176 -11.60 29.31 -8.38
C SER A 176 -11.24 30.80 -8.41
N GLN A 177 -12.20 31.68 -8.12
CA GLN A 177 -11.98 33.13 -8.05
C GLN A 177 -11.17 33.50 -6.82
N GLU A 178 -11.51 32.91 -5.68
CA GLU A 178 -10.77 33.10 -4.45
C GLU A 178 -9.34 32.57 -4.56
N PHE A 179 -9.14 31.40 -5.16
CA PHE A 179 -7.83 30.82 -5.43
C PHE A 179 -6.97 31.76 -6.30
N LYS A 180 -7.54 32.29 -7.38
CA LYS A 180 -6.84 33.23 -8.27
C LYS A 180 -6.44 34.49 -7.51
N LYS A 181 -7.33 35.06 -6.71
CA LYS A 181 -7.08 36.26 -5.90
C LYS A 181 -5.98 36.04 -4.86
N GLN A 182 -6.01 34.93 -4.13
CA GLN A 182 -5.04 34.60 -3.10
C GLN A 182 -3.61 34.36 -3.67
N ASN A 183 -3.52 33.90 -4.92
CA ASN A 183 -2.25 33.60 -5.59
C ASN A 183 -1.83 34.69 -6.58
N ASN A 184 -2.47 35.86 -6.60
CA ASN A 184 -2.20 36.97 -7.52
C ASN A 184 -2.24 36.56 -9.00
N LEU A 185 -3.16 35.69 -9.36
CA LEU A 185 -3.35 35.17 -10.72
C LEU A 185 -4.40 36.02 -11.45
N ASP A 186 -4.20 36.19 -12.74
CA ASP A 186 -5.16 36.93 -13.60
C ASP A 186 -6.34 36.08 -14.04
N SER A 187 -7.14 36.58 -14.99
CA SER A 187 -8.34 35.91 -15.49
C SER A 187 -8.07 34.74 -16.44
N ARG A 188 -6.82 34.52 -16.86
CA ARG A 188 -6.47 33.42 -17.78
C ARG A 188 -6.76 32.08 -17.17
N GLU A 189 -7.03 31.10 -18.01
CA GLU A 189 -7.12 29.70 -17.57
C GLU A 189 -5.75 29.19 -17.09
N ILE A 190 -5.77 28.37 -16.06
CA ILE A 190 -4.56 27.82 -15.45
C ILE A 190 -4.48 26.34 -15.77
N ILE A 191 -3.38 25.92 -16.39
CA ILE A 191 -3.04 24.51 -16.58
C ILE A 191 -1.90 24.17 -15.64
N ALA A 192 -2.17 23.34 -14.64
CA ALA A 192 -1.14 22.81 -13.74
C ALA A 192 -0.62 21.48 -14.28
N LEU A 193 0.66 21.43 -14.67
CA LEU A 193 1.34 20.21 -15.07
C LEU A 193 2.13 19.64 -13.89
N LEU A 194 1.72 18.48 -13.41
CA LEU A 194 2.37 17.77 -12.29
C LEU A 194 3.07 16.50 -12.83
N PRO A 195 4.31 16.59 -13.34
CA PRO A 195 4.95 15.50 -14.07
C PRO A 195 5.41 14.35 -13.18
N GLY A 196 5.28 14.46 -11.88
CA GLY A 196 5.63 13.40 -10.92
C GLY A 196 5.74 13.91 -9.49
N SER A 197 5.75 12.99 -8.55
CA SER A 197 5.82 13.25 -7.10
C SER A 197 7.18 12.91 -6.47
N ARG A 198 8.11 12.36 -7.24
CA ARG A 198 9.44 11.97 -6.75
C ARG A 198 10.49 13.02 -7.13
N LYS A 199 11.33 13.40 -6.15
CA LYS A 199 12.57 14.11 -6.46
C LYS A 199 13.50 13.14 -7.18
N GLN A 200 14.05 13.57 -8.31
CA GLN A 200 15.14 12.85 -8.97
C GLN A 200 16.43 13.05 -8.19
#